data_2cad0f828cfc311c57e1658f81ed987c
#
_entry.id   2cad0f828cfc311c57e1658f81ed987c
#
_cell.length_a   1.000
_cell.length_b   1.000
_cell.length_c   1.000
_cell.angle_alpha   90.00
_cell.angle_beta   90.00
_cell.angle_gamma   90.00
#
_symmetry.space_group_name_H-M   'P 1'
#
loop_
_entity.id
_entity.type
_entity.pdbx_description
1 polymer ?
#
loop_
_entity_poly.entity_id
_entity_poly.type
_entity_poly.pdbx_seq_one_letter_code
_entity_poly.pdbx_strand_id
1 'polypeptide(L)'
;MSEMGHLERSGPRSVSPSEPTLSPKELARVIGLSESTLKRWVDSGVVAAVKTPGGHRRISRAEAIRLIRDSNLPVIDADGLGIPELSLAREMPTAPGLEGLRLFELLRDGEERQVRGLLLSQYLSGRSVIEIADGPIREAMQRIGELWQHSESGIYLERRATEILGSALTHLRSLVPSSATTAPLAIGGAPTGDPYALPTLLASIVLEAASFRAQNFGPNLPLDALALAAEQLSPALVWLSLSGMSPPEGTVGQIEKLADRLAARSIPLVVGGRNRGIAPSHPAIHHAMSMGELVAFARSAMTRR
;
A
#
# COMPACT_ATOMS: atom_id res chain seq x y z
N MET A 1 -19.82 27.72 17.36
CA MET A 1 -18.40 28.09 17.31
C MET A 1 -17.64 26.79 17.28
N SER A 2 -17.29 26.35 16.09
CA SER A 2 -16.59 25.08 15.85
C SER A 2 -15.24 25.37 15.24
N GLU A 3 -14.21 24.82 15.85
CA GLU A 3 -12.82 24.94 15.48
C GLU A 3 -12.58 24.35 14.10
N MET A 4 -12.26 25.17 13.13
CA MET A 4 -11.70 24.76 11.85
C MET A 4 -10.20 24.60 12.04
N GLY A 5 -9.73 23.36 12.10
CA GLY A 5 -8.31 23.03 12.11
C GLY A 5 -7.59 23.58 10.88
N HIS A 6 -6.42 24.16 11.09
CA HIS A 6 -5.54 24.70 10.07
C HIS A 6 -5.08 23.59 9.10
N LEU A 7 -5.59 23.62 7.87
CA LEU A 7 -5.06 22.88 6.73
C LEU A 7 -3.83 23.63 6.18
N GLU A 8 -2.66 23.04 6.33
CA GLU A 8 -1.41 23.55 5.73
C GLU A 8 -1.53 23.61 4.21
N ARG A 9 -1.16 24.78 3.65
CA ARG A 9 -1.18 25.06 2.22
C ARG A 9 -0.04 24.31 1.51
N SER A 10 -0.36 23.24 0.82
CA SER A 10 0.57 22.59 -0.13
C SER A 10 0.67 23.44 -1.40
N GLY A 11 1.88 23.82 -1.80
CA GLY A 11 2.14 24.58 -3.03
C GLY A 11 1.75 23.82 -4.31
N PRO A 12 1.65 24.48 -5.48
CA PRO A 12 1.17 23.91 -6.72
C PRO A 12 2.11 22.80 -7.21
N ARG A 13 1.60 21.55 -7.22
CA ARG A 13 2.28 20.42 -7.87
C ARG A 13 2.07 20.50 -9.38
N SER A 14 3.13 20.39 -10.17
CA SER A 14 3.05 20.27 -11.62
C SER A 14 2.45 18.91 -12.00
N VAL A 15 1.37 18.94 -12.78
CA VAL A 15 0.75 17.69 -13.33
C VAL A 15 1.56 17.24 -14.53
N SER A 16 2.02 15.98 -14.52
CA SER A 16 2.65 15.37 -15.69
C SER A 16 1.68 15.29 -16.87
N PRO A 17 2.11 15.48 -18.12
CA PRO A 17 1.22 15.52 -19.29
C PRO A 17 0.42 14.25 -19.55
N SER A 18 0.73 13.14 -18.90
CA SER A 18 0.11 11.82 -19.08
C SER A 18 -0.84 11.42 -17.94
N GLU A 19 -1.01 12.25 -16.91
CA GLU A 19 -1.87 11.91 -15.77
C GLU A 19 -3.35 12.17 -16.10
N PRO A 20 -4.28 11.23 -15.81
CA PRO A 20 -5.71 11.45 -16.01
C PRO A 20 -6.18 12.65 -15.18
N THR A 21 -6.89 13.57 -15.83
CA THR A 21 -7.42 14.78 -15.17
C THR A 21 -8.91 14.91 -15.36
N LEU A 22 -9.59 15.52 -14.39
CA LEU A 22 -11.01 15.85 -14.44
C LEU A 22 -11.20 17.37 -14.49
N SER A 23 -12.21 17.83 -15.22
CA SER A 23 -12.72 19.19 -15.06
C SER A 23 -13.54 19.33 -13.77
N PRO A 24 -13.77 20.54 -13.26
CA PRO A 24 -14.65 20.76 -12.11
C PRO A 24 -16.06 20.16 -12.31
N LYS A 25 -16.59 20.19 -13.53
CA LYS A 25 -17.89 19.59 -13.89
C LYS A 25 -17.88 18.07 -13.80
N GLU A 26 -16.82 17.41 -14.31
CA GLU A 26 -16.66 15.96 -14.23
C GLU A 26 -16.50 15.51 -12.78
N LEU A 27 -15.65 16.17 -11.99
CA LEU A 27 -15.49 15.84 -10.57
C LEU A 27 -16.78 16.08 -9.77
N ALA A 28 -17.51 17.16 -10.06
CA ALA A 28 -18.81 17.43 -9.44
C ALA A 28 -19.79 16.25 -9.65
N ARG A 29 -19.86 15.71 -10.88
CA ARG A 29 -20.67 14.55 -11.20
C ARG A 29 -20.19 13.30 -10.45
N VAL A 30 -18.89 13.07 -10.40
CA VAL A 30 -18.26 11.92 -9.70
C VAL A 30 -18.70 11.86 -8.23
N ILE A 31 -18.74 12.99 -7.54
CA ILE A 31 -19.01 13.05 -6.10
C ILE A 31 -20.41 13.57 -5.73
N GLY A 32 -21.26 13.79 -6.73
CA GLY A 32 -22.66 14.22 -6.51
C GLY A 32 -22.80 15.65 -5.98
N LEU A 33 -21.88 16.55 -6.31
CA LEU A 33 -21.95 17.97 -5.94
C LEU A 33 -22.28 18.87 -7.14
N SER A 34 -22.64 20.13 -6.87
CA SER A 34 -22.84 21.11 -7.92
C SER A 34 -21.50 21.59 -8.52
N GLU A 35 -21.47 21.86 -9.83
CA GLU A 35 -20.30 22.44 -10.49
C GLU A 35 -19.87 23.77 -9.85
N SER A 36 -20.83 24.58 -9.41
CA SER A 36 -20.56 25.85 -8.73
C SER A 36 -19.83 25.67 -7.39
N THR A 37 -20.16 24.62 -6.64
CA THR A 37 -19.46 24.25 -5.41
C THR A 37 -18.00 23.90 -5.71
N LEU A 38 -17.76 23.04 -6.70
CA LEU A 38 -16.40 22.63 -7.10
C LEU A 38 -15.59 23.83 -7.63
N LYS A 39 -16.18 24.70 -8.43
CA LYS A 39 -15.51 25.92 -8.89
C LYS A 39 -15.07 26.80 -7.71
N ARG A 40 -15.95 26.99 -6.73
CA ARG A 40 -15.63 27.75 -5.50
C ARG A 40 -14.49 27.09 -4.71
N TRP A 41 -14.48 25.77 -4.56
CA TRP A 41 -13.42 25.06 -3.87
C TRP A 41 -12.06 25.15 -4.60
N VAL A 42 -12.07 25.14 -5.93
CA VAL A 42 -10.87 25.39 -6.72
C VAL A 42 -10.40 26.84 -6.55
N ASP A 43 -11.32 27.82 -6.58
CA ASP A 43 -11.00 29.24 -6.44
C ASP A 43 -10.48 29.59 -5.03
N SER A 44 -10.99 28.91 -3.99
CA SER A 44 -10.52 29.06 -2.61
C SER A 44 -9.26 28.24 -2.27
N GLY A 45 -8.78 27.40 -3.20
CA GLY A 45 -7.60 26.57 -2.99
C GLY A 45 -7.82 25.30 -2.16
N VAL A 46 -9.09 24.95 -1.85
CA VAL A 46 -9.44 23.68 -1.18
C VAL A 46 -9.13 22.49 -2.09
N VAL A 47 -9.32 22.67 -3.41
CA VAL A 47 -9.01 21.69 -4.45
C VAL A 47 -7.94 22.27 -5.36
N ALA A 48 -6.81 21.56 -5.47
CA ALA A 48 -5.73 21.97 -6.37
C ALA A 48 -6.14 21.70 -7.83
N ALA A 49 -5.97 22.71 -8.68
CA ALA A 49 -6.23 22.57 -10.11
C ALA A 49 -5.17 23.32 -10.92
N VAL A 50 -4.83 22.75 -12.08
CA VAL A 50 -3.92 23.37 -13.05
C VAL A 50 -4.77 24.01 -14.16
N LYS A 51 -4.37 25.19 -14.64
CA LYS A 51 -4.97 25.81 -15.83
C LYS A 51 -4.25 25.32 -17.08
N THR A 52 -5.03 24.85 -18.06
CA THR A 52 -4.50 24.58 -19.40
C THR A 52 -4.16 25.88 -20.13
N PRO A 53 -3.38 25.85 -21.22
CA PRO A 53 -3.14 27.04 -22.05
C PRO A 53 -4.42 27.74 -22.52
N GLY A 54 -5.53 26.98 -22.71
CA GLY A 54 -6.86 27.53 -23.04
C GLY A 54 -7.65 28.04 -21.82
N GLY A 55 -7.04 28.15 -20.64
CA GLY A 55 -7.68 28.69 -19.43
C GLY A 55 -8.61 27.72 -18.69
N HIS A 56 -8.77 26.46 -19.15
CA HIS A 56 -9.61 25.47 -18.48
C HIS A 56 -8.92 24.89 -17.24
N ARG A 57 -9.69 24.75 -16.15
CA ARG A 57 -9.22 24.12 -14.92
C ARG A 57 -9.22 22.60 -15.06
N ARG A 58 -8.11 21.97 -14.67
CA ARG A 58 -7.95 20.50 -14.62
C ARG A 58 -7.50 20.09 -13.23
N ILE A 59 -8.18 19.12 -12.66
CA ILE A 59 -7.93 18.53 -11.35
C ILE A 59 -7.30 17.15 -11.62
N SER A 60 -6.13 16.87 -11.05
CA SER A 60 -5.52 15.55 -11.21
C SER A 60 -6.39 14.48 -10.53
N ARG A 61 -6.33 13.25 -11.03
CA ARG A 61 -7.02 12.12 -10.40
C ARG A 61 -6.55 11.90 -8.95
N ALA A 62 -5.27 12.09 -8.69
CA ALA A 62 -4.70 12.01 -7.35
C ALA A 62 -5.34 13.04 -6.40
N GLU A 63 -5.55 14.27 -6.86
CA GLU A 63 -6.21 15.30 -6.08
C GLU A 63 -7.70 15.01 -5.85
N ALA A 64 -8.39 14.46 -6.86
CA ALA A 64 -9.78 14.01 -6.71
C ALA A 64 -9.89 12.90 -5.64
N ILE A 65 -8.98 11.92 -5.67
CA ILE A 65 -8.91 10.85 -4.68
C ILE A 65 -8.62 11.41 -3.29
N ARG A 66 -7.65 12.32 -3.16
CA ARG A 66 -7.35 13.00 -1.90
C ARG A 66 -8.60 13.68 -1.33
N LEU A 67 -9.28 14.48 -2.16
CA LEU A 67 -10.50 15.19 -1.74
C LEU A 67 -11.59 14.21 -1.27
N ILE A 68 -11.85 13.14 -2.04
CA ILE A 68 -12.84 12.11 -1.70
C ILE A 68 -12.53 11.50 -0.33
N ARG A 69 -11.28 11.12 -0.10
CA ARG A 69 -10.84 10.51 1.17
C ARG A 69 -10.91 11.47 2.35
N ASP A 70 -10.30 12.65 2.21
CA ASP A 70 -10.16 13.63 3.30
C ASP A 70 -11.50 14.19 3.74
N SER A 71 -12.47 14.28 2.82
CA SER A 71 -13.82 14.81 3.08
C SER A 71 -14.87 13.70 3.20
N ASN A 72 -14.48 12.43 3.15
CA ASN A 72 -15.37 11.27 3.17
C ASN A 72 -16.56 11.41 2.20
N LEU A 73 -16.26 11.84 0.95
CA LEU A 73 -17.28 12.08 -0.07
C LEU A 73 -17.66 10.78 -0.77
N PRO A 74 -18.95 10.59 -1.11
CA PRO A 74 -19.37 9.41 -1.87
C PRO A 74 -18.87 9.50 -3.32
N VAL A 75 -18.49 8.36 -3.91
CA VAL A 75 -18.25 8.27 -5.35
C VAL A 75 -19.55 7.82 -6.03
N ILE A 76 -20.23 8.72 -6.74
CA ILE A 76 -21.51 8.45 -7.42
C ILE A 76 -21.27 7.87 -8.83
N ASP A 77 -20.29 8.41 -9.55
CA ASP A 77 -19.92 7.99 -10.90
C ASP A 77 -18.51 7.38 -10.86
N ALA A 78 -18.46 6.05 -10.70
CA ALA A 78 -17.22 5.28 -10.63
C ALA A 78 -16.45 5.32 -11.98
N ASP A 79 -17.16 5.26 -13.09
CA ASP A 79 -16.59 5.33 -14.44
C ASP A 79 -15.94 6.69 -14.70
N GLY A 80 -16.62 7.76 -14.29
CA GLY A 80 -16.10 9.13 -14.39
C GLY A 80 -14.83 9.35 -13.57
N LEU A 81 -14.66 8.61 -12.47
CA LEU A 81 -13.40 8.58 -11.70
C LEU A 81 -12.32 7.72 -12.36
N GLY A 82 -12.68 6.86 -13.32
CA GLY A 82 -11.80 5.87 -13.95
C GLY A 82 -11.53 4.65 -13.06
N ILE A 83 -12.47 4.31 -12.19
CA ILE A 83 -12.43 3.13 -11.30
C ILE A 83 -13.79 2.40 -11.36
N PRO A 84 -14.14 1.76 -12.49
CA PRO A 84 -15.46 1.15 -12.68
C PRO A 84 -15.77 0.05 -11.66
N GLU A 85 -14.76 -0.60 -11.11
CA GLU A 85 -14.92 -1.66 -10.11
C GLU A 85 -15.57 -1.20 -8.80
N LEU A 86 -15.58 0.11 -8.51
CA LEU A 86 -16.29 0.65 -7.34
C LEU A 86 -17.81 0.44 -7.40
N SER A 87 -18.38 0.35 -8.60
CA SER A 87 -19.81 0.05 -8.77
C SER A 87 -20.14 -1.32 -8.21
N LEU A 88 -19.28 -2.33 -8.44
CA LEU A 88 -19.47 -3.69 -7.93
C LEU A 88 -19.44 -3.75 -6.38
N ALA A 89 -18.57 -2.98 -5.75
CA ALA A 89 -18.52 -2.91 -4.29
C ALA A 89 -19.76 -2.26 -3.68
N ARG A 90 -20.41 -1.35 -4.40
CA ARG A 90 -21.66 -0.69 -3.97
C ARG A 90 -22.89 -1.59 -4.12
N GLU A 91 -22.92 -2.42 -5.15
CA GLU A 91 -24.01 -3.37 -5.38
C GLU A 91 -24.04 -4.48 -4.33
N MET A 92 -22.90 -4.76 -3.70
CA MET A 92 -22.76 -5.81 -2.68
C MET A 92 -22.10 -5.24 -1.43
N PRO A 93 -22.78 -4.40 -0.65
CA PRO A 93 -22.21 -3.78 0.53
C PRO A 93 -21.81 -4.85 1.56
N THR A 94 -20.63 -4.70 2.13
CA THR A 94 -20.11 -5.58 3.18
C THR A 94 -20.42 -4.96 4.53
N ALA A 95 -21.02 -5.74 5.44
CA ALA A 95 -21.27 -5.28 6.81
C ALA A 95 -19.92 -5.01 7.53
N PRO A 96 -19.87 -3.97 8.39
CA PRO A 96 -18.68 -3.68 9.17
C PRO A 96 -18.19 -4.89 9.97
N GLY A 97 -16.88 -5.17 9.91
CA GLY A 97 -16.24 -6.31 10.56
C GLY A 97 -16.29 -7.63 9.78
N LEU A 98 -16.96 -7.67 8.63
CA LEU A 98 -17.02 -8.86 7.77
C LEU A 98 -16.16 -8.72 6.50
N GLU A 99 -15.37 -7.66 6.40
CA GLU A 99 -14.59 -7.37 5.19
C GLU A 99 -13.53 -8.44 4.88
N GLY A 100 -12.92 -9.02 5.91
CA GLY A 100 -11.95 -10.12 5.74
C GLY A 100 -12.62 -11.40 5.26
N LEU A 101 -13.79 -11.74 5.81
CA LEU A 101 -14.58 -12.88 5.33
C LEU A 101 -15.03 -12.66 3.89
N ARG A 102 -15.54 -11.46 3.56
CA ARG A 102 -15.96 -11.13 2.20
C ARG A 102 -14.80 -11.21 1.22
N LEU A 103 -13.65 -10.67 1.57
CA LEU A 103 -12.43 -10.76 0.74
C LEU A 103 -12.01 -12.22 0.52
N PHE A 104 -12.06 -13.05 1.56
CA PHE A 104 -11.79 -14.48 1.46
C PHE A 104 -12.73 -15.16 0.45
N GLU A 105 -14.05 -14.93 0.54
CA GLU A 105 -15.02 -15.51 -0.38
C GLU A 105 -14.73 -15.11 -1.83
N LEU A 106 -14.49 -13.83 -2.09
CA LEU A 106 -14.16 -13.32 -3.43
C LEU A 106 -12.86 -13.92 -3.99
N LEU A 107 -11.83 -14.05 -3.16
CA LEU A 107 -10.56 -14.68 -3.56
C LEU A 107 -10.74 -16.16 -3.84
N ARG A 108 -11.48 -16.89 -2.97
CA ARG A 108 -11.81 -18.30 -3.15
C ARG A 108 -12.57 -18.54 -4.45
N ASP A 109 -13.50 -17.67 -4.80
CA ASP A 109 -14.36 -17.83 -5.97
C ASP A 109 -13.72 -17.27 -7.26
N GLY A 110 -12.60 -16.52 -7.13
CA GLY A 110 -11.83 -15.98 -8.25
C GLY A 110 -12.37 -14.67 -8.81
N GLU A 111 -13.11 -13.92 -8.01
CA GLU A 111 -13.81 -12.69 -8.40
C GLU A 111 -12.88 -11.46 -8.42
N GLU A 112 -11.92 -11.42 -9.34
CA GLU A 112 -10.85 -10.42 -9.42
C GLU A 112 -11.36 -8.98 -9.39
N ARG A 113 -12.39 -8.65 -10.20
CA ARG A 113 -12.93 -7.29 -10.28
C ARG A 113 -13.60 -6.85 -8.97
N GLN A 114 -14.27 -7.78 -8.29
CA GLN A 114 -14.93 -7.51 -7.00
C GLN A 114 -13.89 -7.36 -5.88
N VAL A 115 -12.83 -8.16 -5.87
CA VAL A 115 -11.67 -8.00 -4.97
C VAL A 115 -11.08 -6.59 -5.12
N ARG A 116 -10.83 -6.16 -6.35
CA ARG A 116 -10.32 -4.82 -6.65
C ARG A 116 -11.28 -3.74 -6.16
N GLY A 117 -12.56 -3.84 -6.50
CA GLY A 117 -13.60 -2.91 -6.05
C GLY A 117 -13.69 -2.81 -4.54
N LEU A 118 -13.64 -3.94 -3.82
CA LEU A 118 -13.68 -3.99 -2.36
C LEU A 118 -12.48 -3.24 -1.73
N LEU A 119 -11.26 -3.51 -2.16
CA LEU A 119 -10.06 -2.86 -1.60
C LEU A 119 -10.03 -1.36 -1.91
N LEU A 120 -10.38 -0.98 -3.15
CA LEU A 120 -10.41 0.43 -3.55
C LEU A 120 -11.52 1.21 -2.84
N SER A 121 -12.69 0.60 -2.61
CA SER A 121 -13.78 1.24 -1.87
C SER A 121 -13.39 1.48 -0.41
N GLN A 122 -12.74 0.53 0.25
CA GLN A 122 -12.24 0.70 1.63
C GLN A 122 -11.20 1.84 1.69
N TYR A 123 -10.29 1.89 0.73
CA TYR A 123 -9.31 2.96 0.67
C TYR A 123 -9.97 4.32 0.47
N LEU A 124 -10.92 4.44 -0.46
CA LEU A 124 -11.62 5.71 -0.74
C LEU A 124 -12.55 6.15 0.39
N SER A 125 -13.05 5.22 1.21
CA SER A 125 -13.81 5.54 2.44
C SER A 125 -12.94 6.02 3.61
N GLY A 126 -11.65 6.29 3.38
CA GLY A 126 -10.73 6.86 4.37
C GLY A 126 -9.85 5.84 5.10
N ARG A 127 -10.09 4.53 4.96
CA ARG A 127 -9.22 3.51 5.59
C ARG A 127 -7.78 3.65 5.09
N SER A 128 -6.83 3.54 5.99
CA SER A 128 -5.41 3.51 5.64
C SER A 128 -5.03 2.17 5.00
N VAL A 129 -3.95 2.17 4.21
CA VAL A 129 -3.39 0.92 3.66
C VAL A 129 -2.99 -0.06 4.77
N ILE A 130 -2.53 0.45 5.91
CA ILE A 130 -2.17 -0.36 7.09
C ILE A 130 -3.40 -1.10 7.63
N GLU A 131 -4.52 -0.41 7.83
CA GLU A 131 -5.76 -1.03 8.32
C GLU A 131 -6.30 -2.07 7.33
N ILE A 132 -6.18 -1.82 6.02
CA ILE A 132 -6.57 -2.78 4.97
C ILE A 132 -5.64 -4.00 4.99
N ALA A 133 -4.34 -3.81 5.16
CA ALA A 133 -3.35 -4.89 5.18
C ALA A 133 -3.45 -5.74 6.45
N ASP A 134 -3.49 -5.11 7.62
CA ASP A 134 -3.52 -5.80 8.92
C ASP A 134 -4.90 -6.35 9.30
N GLY A 135 -5.98 -5.86 8.69
CA GLY A 135 -7.35 -6.33 8.86
C GLY A 135 -7.74 -7.33 7.76
N PRO A 136 -8.55 -6.90 6.78
CA PRO A 136 -9.20 -7.80 5.83
C PRO A 136 -8.23 -8.64 5.00
N ILE A 137 -7.07 -8.11 4.59
CA ILE A 137 -6.11 -8.88 3.80
C ILE A 137 -5.49 -9.99 4.63
N ARG A 138 -5.04 -9.68 5.85
CA ARG A 138 -4.48 -10.68 6.78
C ARG A 138 -5.49 -11.79 7.06
N GLU A 139 -6.73 -11.43 7.41
CA GLU A 139 -7.78 -12.40 7.71
C GLU A 139 -8.09 -13.30 6.50
N ALA A 140 -8.29 -12.71 5.32
CA ALA A 140 -8.60 -13.46 4.11
C ALA A 140 -7.48 -14.44 3.73
N MET A 141 -6.22 -13.98 3.76
CA MET A 141 -5.06 -14.81 3.40
C MET A 141 -4.76 -15.88 4.45
N GLN A 142 -5.09 -15.66 5.73
CA GLN A 142 -5.02 -16.70 6.74
C GLN A 142 -6.02 -17.82 6.43
N ARG A 143 -7.28 -17.50 6.12
CA ARG A 143 -8.31 -18.46 5.74
C ARG A 143 -7.97 -19.21 4.45
N ILE A 144 -7.41 -18.53 3.46
CA ILE A 144 -6.89 -19.18 2.23
C ILE A 144 -5.78 -20.18 2.57
N GLY A 145 -4.86 -19.81 3.46
CA GLY A 145 -3.78 -20.70 3.91
C GLY A 145 -4.26 -21.92 4.69
N GLU A 146 -5.37 -21.83 5.42
CA GLU A 146 -6.00 -22.96 6.11
C GLU A 146 -6.58 -23.98 5.12
N LEU A 147 -7.18 -23.52 4.01
CA LEU A 147 -7.68 -24.41 2.95
C LEU A 147 -6.54 -25.23 2.31
N TRP A 148 -5.35 -24.64 2.16
CA TRP A 148 -4.19 -25.30 1.58
C TRP A 148 -3.74 -26.55 2.35
N GLN A 149 -3.91 -26.56 3.67
CA GLN A 149 -3.46 -27.67 4.53
C GLN A 149 -4.30 -28.95 4.38
N HIS A 150 -5.46 -28.86 3.72
CA HIS A 150 -6.46 -29.94 3.74
C HIS A 150 -6.79 -30.53 2.36
N SER A 151 -6.25 -30.01 1.25
CA SER A 151 -6.54 -30.56 -0.09
C SER A 151 -5.53 -30.11 -1.16
N GLU A 152 -5.31 -30.98 -2.18
CA GLU A 152 -4.51 -30.60 -3.37
C GLU A 152 -5.10 -29.40 -4.13
N SER A 153 -6.43 -29.23 -4.10
CA SER A 153 -7.08 -28.06 -4.66
C SER A 153 -6.73 -26.76 -3.93
N GLY A 154 -6.30 -26.84 -2.67
CA GLY A 154 -5.88 -25.68 -1.88
C GLY A 154 -4.65 -24.98 -2.43
N ILE A 155 -3.71 -25.72 -3.04
CA ILE A 155 -2.50 -25.11 -3.65
C ILE A 155 -2.88 -24.18 -4.81
N TYR A 156 -3.74 -24.66 -5.69
CA TYR A 156 -4.20 -23.87 -6.83
C TYR A 156 -5.02 -22.64 -6.37
N LEU A 157 -5.87 -22.81 -5.36
CA LEU A 157 -6.66 -21.71 -4.79
C LEU A 157 -5.77 -20.63 -4.16
N GLU A 158 -4.77 -21.03 -3.39
CA GLU A 158 -3.81 -20.09 -2.78
C GLU A 158 -3.02 -19.30 -3.83
N ARG A 159 -2.54 -20.00 -4.88
CA ARG A 159 -1.83 -19.31 -5.97
C ARG A 159 -2.72 -18.34 -6.72
N ARG A 160 -3.94 -18.75 -7.07
CA ARG A 160 -4.91 -17.85 -7.73
C ARG A 160 -5.26 -16.65 -6.85
N ALA A 161 -5.54 -16.87 -5.56
CA ALA A 161 -5.82 -15.80 -4.62
C ALA A 161 -4.64 -14.82 -4.50
N THR A 162 -3.42 -15.34 -4.48
CA THR A 162 -2.18 -14.53 -4.45
C THR A 162 -2.05 -13.63 -5.67
N GLU A 163 -2.29 -14.16 -6.88
CA GLU A 163 -2.25 -13.38 -8.12
C GLU A 163 -3.35 -12.30 -8.17
N ILE A 164 -4.59 -12.67 -7.84
CA ILE A 164 -5.71 -11.72 -7.79
C ILE A 164 -5.42 -10.58 -6.80
N LEU A 165 -4.97 -10.94 -5.60
CA LEU A 165 -4.68 -9.94 -4.57
C LEU A 165 -3.47 -9.07 -4.95
N GLY A 166 -2.43 -9.65 -5.55
CA GLY A 166 -1.27 -8.90 -6.07
C GLY A 166 -1.65 -7.88 -7.13
N SER A 167 -2.52 -8.26 -8.08
CA SER A 167 -3.10 -7.37 -9.09
C SER A 167 -3.89 -6.23 -8.42
N ALA A 168 -4.79 -6.55 -7.49
CA ALA A 168 -5.60 -5.57 -6.78
C ALA A 168 -4.75 -4.59 -5.94
N LEU A 169 -3.69 -5.07 -5.29
CA LEU A 169 -2.75 -4.25 -4.53
C LEU A 169 -1.95 -3.31 -5.43
N THR A 170 -1.58 -3.74 -6.63
CA THR A 170 -0.92 -2.88 -7.61
C THR A 170 -1.82 -1.71 -8.03
N HIS A 171 -3.12 -1.97 -8.21
CA HIS A 171 -4.09 -0.90 -8.46
C HIS A 171 -4.27 0.03 -7.26
N LEU A 172 -4.38 -0.53 -6.04
CA LEU A 172 -4.44 0.26 -4.81
C LEU A 172 -3.21 1.17 -4.67
N ARG A 173 -2.01 0.64 -4.92
CA ARG A 173 -0.76 1.39 -4.89
C ARG A 173 -0.79 2.61 -5.81
N SER A 174 -1.42 2.49 -7.00
CA SER A 174 -1.52 3.61 -7.95
C SER A 174 -2.38 4.78 -7.42
N LEU A 175 -3.19 4.57 -6.38
CA LEU A 175 -3.99 5.60 -5.73
C LEU A 175 -3.29 6.20 -4.49
N VAL A 176 -2.26 5.54 -3.98
CA VAL A 176 -1.45 6.07 -2.87
C VAL A 176 -0.64 7.25 -3.37
N PRO A 177 -0.64 8.38 -2.65
CA PRO A 177 0.16 9.54 -3.05
C PRO A 177 1.64 9.19 -3.19
N SER A 178 2.24 9.58 -4.31
CA SER A 178 3.67 9.38 -4.53
C SER A 178 4.49 10.18 -3.52
N SER A 179 5.48 9.54 -2.92
CA SER A 179 6.42 10.18 -2.01
C SER A 179 7.31 11.18 -2.76
N ALA A 180 7.71 12.25 -2.10
CA ALA A 180 8.67 13.20 -2.66
C ALA A 180 9.99 12.49 -3.03
N THR A 181 10.70 12.99 -4.05
CA THR A 181 12.00 12.45 -4.47
C THR A 181 13.05 12.51 -3.35
N THR A 182 12.88 13.46 -2.42
CA THR A 182 13.73 13.64 -1.22
C THR A 182 13.28 12.78 -0.03
N ALA A 183 12.18 12.03 -0.15
CA ALA A 183 11.71 11.17 0.92
C ALA A 183 12.72 10.06 1.24
N PRO A 184 12.78 9.60 2.51
CA PRO A 184 13.71 8.55 2.92
C PRO A 184 13.48 7.27 2.13
N LEU A 185 14.58 6.64 1.69
CA LEU A 185 14.54 5.40 0.95
C LEU A 185 14.42 4.21 1.92
N ALA A 186 13.50 3.32 1.65
CA ALA A 186 13.44 2.00 2.24
C ALA A 186 13.64 0.94 1.13
N ILE A 187 14.40 -0.10 1.39
CA ILE A 187 14.60 -1.21 0.45
C ILE A 187 14.34 -2.53 1.14
N GLY A 188 13.94 -3.56 0.38
CA GLY A 188 13.76 -4.89 0.98
C GLY A 188 13.20 -5.92 0.01
N GLY A 189 12.92 -7.11 0.57
CA GLY A 189 12.43 -8.25 -0.19
C GLY A 189 12.21 -9.45 0.70
N ALA A 190 12.10 -10.65 0.10
CA ALA A 190 12.10 -11.92 0.79
C ALA A 190 13.32 -12.75 0.36
N PRO A 191 13.99 -13.50 1.28
CA PRO A 191 15.26 -14.14 1.01
C PRO A 191 15.13 -15.30 0.01
N THR A 192 16.27 -15.78 -0.49
CA THR A 192 16.35 -17.01 -1.28
C THR A 192 15.60 -18.15 -0.56
N GLY A 193 14.78 -18.88 -1.30
CA GLY A 193 13.93 -19.96 -0.76
C GLY A 193 12.58 -19.49 -0.20
N ASP A 194 12.33 -18.18 -0.13
CA ASP A 194 11.01 -17.64 0.20
C ASP A 194 10.32 -17.13 -1.08
N PRO A 195 9.34 -17.85 -1.64
CA PRO A 195 8.67 -17.48 -2.89
C PRO A 195 7.51 -16.51 -2.71
N TYR A 196 7.16 -16.13 -1.48
CA TYR A 196 5.97 -15.33 -1.20
C TYR A 196 6.16 -13.84 -1.51
N ALA A 197 5.52 -13.39 -2.60
CA ALA A 197 5.61 -12.00 -3.06
C ALA A 197 4.71 -11.03 -2.28
N LEU A 198 3.52 -11.46 -1.84
CA LEU A 198 2.54 -10.58 -1.23
C LEU A 198 3.03 -9.86 0.04
N PRO A 199 3.70 -10.54 1.01
CA PRO A 199 4.11 -9.86 2.24
C PRO A 199 5.12 -8.73 1.99
N THR A 200 6.07 -8.93 1.08
CA THR A 200 7.05 -7.90 0.74
C THR A 200 6.47 -6.79 -0.15
N LEU A 201 5.48 -7.12 -1.00
CA LEU A 201 4.70 -6.11 -1.75
C LEU A 201 3.90 -5.22 -0.79
N LEU A 202 3.17 -5.81 0.17
CA LEU A 202 2.42 -5.05 1.18
C LEU A 202 3.35 -4.15 2.00
N ALA A 203 4.51 -4.66 2.44
CA ALA A 203 5.52 -3.86 3.15
C ALA A 203 5.92 -2.62 2.34
N SER A 204 6.17 -2.77 1.03
CA SER A 204 6.51 -1.62 0.19
C SER A 204 5.38 -0.59 0.08
N ILE A 205 4.13 -1.04 -0.08
CA ILE A 205 2.97 -0.14 -0.24
C ILE A 205 2.67 0.61 1.06
N VAL A 206 2.74 -0.04 2.23
CA VAL A 206 2.51 0.65 3.51
C VAL A 206 3.62 1.64 3.85
N LEU A 207 4.87 1.36 3.45
CA LEU A 207 5.97 2.30 3.58
C LEU A 207 5.79 3.51 2.65
N GLU A 208 5.34 3.30 1.41
CA GLU A 208 4.98 4.41 0.51
C GLU A 208 3.85 5.28 1.08
N ALA A 209 2.80 4.65 1.62
CA ALA A 209 1.72 5.36 2.29
C ALA A 209 2.19 6.12 3.55
N ALA A 210 3.31 5.70 4.14
CA ALA A 210 3.98 6.36 5.26
C ALA A 210 5.02 7.40 4.82
N SER A 211 5.02 7.81 3.55
CA SER A 211 5.90 8.81 2.95
C SER A 211 7.37 8.39 2.80
N PHE A 212 7.64 7.10 2.71
CA PHE A 212 8.94 6.59 2.25
C PHE A 212 8.94 6.37 0.73
N ARG A 213 10.11 6.45 0.11
CA ARG A 213 10.32 5.83 -1.19
C ARG A 213 10.65 4.37 -0.95
N ALA A 214 9.77 3.44 -1.34
CA ALA A 214 10.00 2.02 -1.11
C ALA A 214 10.43 1.31 -2.39
N GLN A 215 11.56 0.60 -2.33
CA GLN A 215 12.07 -0.22 -3.43
C GLN A 215 12.03 -1.68 -3.03
N ASN A 216 11.04 -2.40 -3.56
CA ASN A 216 10.86 -3.82 -3.32
C ASN A 216 11.62 -4.65 -4.36
N PHE A 217 12.55 -5.48 -3.91
CA PHE A 217 13.31 -6.40 -4.77
C PHE A 217 12.63 -7.76 -4.96
N GLY A 218 11.45 -7.94 -4.37
CA GLY A 218 10.63 -9.15 -4.56
C GLY A 218 11.07 -10.36 -3.73
N PRO A 219 10.54 -11.53 -4.09
CA PRO A 219 10.87 -12.80 -3.45
C PRO A 219 12.19 -13.39 -3.98
N ASN A 220 12.70 -14.43 -3.29
CA ASN A 220 13.92 -15.17 -3.68
C ASN A 220 15.17 -14.28 -3.86
N LEU A 221 15.31 -13.25 -3.06
CA LEU A 221 16.42 -12.30 -3.12
C LEU A 221 17.65 -12.84 -2.35
N PRO A 222 18.82 -12.99 -2.97
CA PRO A 222 20.05 -13.27 -2.25
C PRO A 222 20.38 -12.17 -1.24
N LEU A 223 20.61 -12.51 0.04
CA LEU A 223 20.83 -11.52 1.09
C LEU A 223 22.13 -10.71 0.89
N ASP A 224 23.14 -11.30 0.24
CA ASP A 224 24.34 -10.55 -0.14
C ASP A 224 24.06 -9.47 -1.17
N ALA A 225 23.13 -9.71 -2.10
CA ALA A 225 22.68 -8.69 -3.06
C ALA A 225 21.91 -7.55 -2.36
N LEU A 226 21.07 -7.89 -1.35
CA LEU A 226 20.38 -6.89 -0.54
C LEU A 226 21.38 -6.05 0.27
N ALA A 227 22.40 -6.68 0.85
CA ALA A 227 23.45 -5.98 1.58
C ALA A 227 24.24 -5.02 0.68
N LEU A 228 24.62 -5.47 -0.53
CA LEU A 228 25.29 -4.63 -1.53
C LEU A 228 24.41 -3.44 -1.95
N ALA A 229 23.11 -3.67 -2.20
CA ALA A 229 22.17 -2.60 -2.50
C ALA A 229 22.07 -1.58 -1.36
N ALA A 230 22.06 -2.05 -0.10
CA ALA A 230 22.05 -1.15 1.07
C ALA A 230 23.32 -0.31 1.17
N GLU A 231 24.48 -0.88 0.82
CA GLU A 231 25.75 -0.14 0.78
C GLU A 231 25.79 0.94 -0.28
N GLN A 232 25.25 0.65 -1.47
CA GLN A 232 25.24 1.58 -2.60
C GLN A 232 24.18 2.68 -2.46
N LEU A 233 23.00 2.33 -1.98
CA LEU A 233 21.84 3.21 -1.94
C LEU A 233 21.71 3.97 -0.60
N SER A 234 22.42 3.54 0.46
CA SER A 234 22.36 4.11 1.80
C SER A 234 20.93 4.36 2.30
N PRO A 235 20.04 3.34 2.31
CA PRO A 235 18.65 3.51 2.68
C PRO A 235 18.50 3.91 4.16
N ALA A 236 17.37 4.50 4.48
CA ALA A 236 16.98 4.80 5.85
C ALA A 236 16.55 3.54 6.62
N LEU A 237 16.09 2.52 5.90
CA LEU A 237 15.56 1.27 6.45
C LEU A 237 15.73 0.14 5.44
N VAL A 238 16.03 -1.06 5.95
CA VAL A 238 15.91 -2.32 5.22
C VAL A 238 14.81 -3.16 5.84
N TRP A 239 13.92 -3.75 5.01
CA TRP A 239 12.97 -4.75 5.49
C TRP A 239 13.26 -6.12 4.89
N LEU A 240 12.96 -7.18 5.66
CA LEU A 240 13.03 -8.56 5.22
C LEU A 240 11.72 -9.27 5.56
N SER A 241 11.11 -9.89 4.57
CA SER A 241 9.87 -10.65 4.73
C SER A 241 10.20 -12.15 4.82
N LEU A 242 9.88 -12.78 5.94
CA LEU A 242 10.11 -14.20 6.18
C LEU A 242 8.76 -14.93 6.29
N SER A 243 8.32 -15.53 5.21
CA SER A 243 7.02 -16.22 5.11
C SER A 243 7.14 -17.67 4.66
N GLY A 244 8.25 -18.07 4.04
CA GLY A 244 8.53 -19.40 3.56
C GLY A 244 8.55 -20.43 4.69
N MET A 245 7.96 -21.61 4.44
CA MET A 245 7.80 -22.68 5.45
C MET A 245 9.12 -23.37 5.82
N SER A 246 10.03 -23.48 4.86
CA SER A 246 11.29 -24.23 5.02
C SER A 246 12.43 -23.41 4.41
N PRO A 247 13.03 -22.50 5.20
CA PRO A 247 14.17 -21.72 4.70
C PRO A 247 15.34 -22.67 4.40
N PRO A 248 16.14 -22.39 3.35
CA PRO A 248 17.35 -23.14 3.05
C PRO A 248 18.30 -23.18 4.26
N GLU A 249 19.13 -24.24 4.33
CA GLU A 249 20.19 -24.33 5.32
C GLU A 249 21.12 -23.11 5.25
N GLY A 250 21.52 -22.58 6.39
CA GLY A 250 22.36 -21.38 6.48
C GLY A 250 21.61 -20.04 6.40
N THR A 251 20.29 -20.00 6.14
CA THR A 251 19.52 -18.75 6.05
C THR A 251 19.66 -17.88 7.31
N VAL A 252 19.65 -18.50 8.50
CA VAL A 252 19.83 -17.76 9.77
C VAL A 252 21.17 -17.04 9.81
N GLY A 253 22.27 -17.72 9.49
CA GLY A 253 23.60 -17.12 9.44
C GLY A 253 23.75 -16.05 8.35
N GLN A 254 23.00 -16.16 7.24
CA GLN A 254 22.96 -15.11 6.22
C GLN A 254 22.22 -13.86 6.72
N ILE A 255 21.12 -14.03 7.48
CA ILE A 255 20.39 -12.91 8.11
C ILE A 255 21.28 -12.21 9.14
N GLU A 256 22.02 -12.98 9.94
CA GLU A 256 22.96 -12.43 10.92
C GLU A 256 24.06 -11.58 10.26
N LYS A 257 24.71 -12.12 9.20
CA LYS A 257 25.70 -11.38 8.40
C LYS A 257 25.12 -10.11 7.77
N LEU A 258 23.87 -10.17 7.26
CA LEU A 258 23.19 -8.98 6.76
C LEU A 258 23.01 -7.96 7.87
N ALA A 259 22.56 -8.36 9.07
CA ALA A 259 22.36 -7.49 10.21
C ALA A 259 23.66 -6.81 10.65
N ASP A 260 24.77 -7.56 10.72
CA ASP A 260 26.10 -7.00 11.02
C ASP A 260 26.54 -5.92 10.02
N ARG A 261 26.38 -6.21 8.70
CA ARG A 261 26.75 -5.26 7.63
C ARG A 261 25.92 -3.99 7.69
N LEU A 262 24.64 -4.11 8.00
CA LEU A 262 23.72 -2.97 8.15
C LEU A 262 24.02 -2.18 9.43
N ALA A 263 24.29 -2.89 10.54
CA ALA A 263 24.66 -2.26 11.82
C ALA A 263 25.91 -1.39 11.72
N ALA A 264 26.93 -1.87 11.00
CA ALA A 264 28.16 -1.11 10.75
C ALA A 264 27.92 0.23 10.02
N ARG A 265 26.75 0.40 9.38
CA ARG A 265 26.33 1.61 8.66
C ARG A 265 25.17 2.34 9.36
N SER A 266 24.80 1.91 10.56
CA SER A 266 23.64 2.44 11.29
C SER A 266 22.32 2.37 10.49
N ILE A 267 22.17 1.34 9.64
CA ILE A 267 20.95 1.07 8.88
C ILE A 267 20.13 0.02 9.66
N PRO A 268 18.91 0.35 10.11
CA PRO A 268 18.07 -0.61 10.83
C PRO A 268 17.51 -1.68 9.88
N LEU A 269 17.41 -2.91 10.38
CA LEU A 269 16.77 -4.04 9.73
C LEU A 269 15.45 -4.38 10.43
N VAL A 270 14.34 -4.36 9.69
CA VAL A 270 13.03 -4.84 10.18
C VAL A 270 12.73 -6.18 9.56
N VAL A 271 12.41 -7.17 10.38
CA VAL A 271 12.02 -8.50 9.95
C VAL A 271 10.56 -8.74 10.28
N GLY A 272 9.77 -9.07 9.27
CA GLY A 272 8.36 -9.42 9.39
C GLY A 272 8.02 -10.76 8.73
N GLY A 273 6.73 -11.09 8.69
CA GLY A 273 6.24 -12.32 8.08
C GLY A 273 5.89 -13.42 9.08
N ARG A 274 5.26 -14.50 8.57
CA ARG A 274 4.80 -15.63 9.40
C ARG A 274 5.95 -16.31 10.15
N ASN A 275 7.09 -16.45 9.51
CA ASN A 275 8.27 -17.15 10.04
C ASN A 275 9.38 -16.21 10.51
N ARG A 276 9.04 -14.96 10.88
CA ARG A 276 10.01 -13.98 11.40
C ARG A 276 10.83 -14.49 12.60
N GLY A 277 10.30 -15.48 13.35
CA GLY A 277 10.98 -16.07 14.50
C GLY A 277 12.23 -16.88 14.17
N ILE A 278 12.51 -17.17 12.87
CA ILE A 278 13.77 -17.79 12.46
C ILE A 278 14.94 -16.79 12.42
N ALA A 279 14.64 -15.48 12.36
CA ALA A 279 15.69 -14.48 12.41
C ALA A 279 16.38 -14.49 13.79
N PRO A 280 17.72 -14.36 13.83
CA PRO A 280 18.47 -14.42 15.08
C PRO A 280 18.13 -13.22 15.98
N SER A 281 18.34 -13.39 17.28
CA SER A 281 18.32 -12.26 18.20
C SER A 281 19.57 -11.40 17.96
N HIS A 282 19.37 -10.20 17.42
CA HIS A 282 20.46 -9.30 17.06
C HIS A 282 20.04 -7.85 17.35
N PRO A 283 20.92 -6.99 17.92
CA PRO A 283 20.56 -5.61 18.31
C PRO A 283 20.08 -4.74 17.14
N ALA A 284 20.53 -5.01 15.92
CA ALA A 284 20.12 -4.29 14.72
C ALA A 284 18.83 -4.81 14.09
N ILE A 285 18.27 -5.93 14.57
CA ILE A 285 17.04 -6.51 14.05
C ILE A 285 15.85 -6.10 14.90
N HIS A 286 14.86 -5.49 14.25
CA HIS A 286 13.55 -5.25 14.83
C HIS A 286 12.53 -6.24 14.23
N HIS A 287 11.80 -6.96 15.10
CA HIS A 287 10.77 -7.89 14.68
C HIS A 287 9.42 -7.18 14.62
N ALA A 288 8.82 -7.08 13.45
CA ALA A 288 7.48 -6.51 13.24
C ALA A 288 6.43 -7.63 13.13
N MET A 289 5.38 -7.54 13.93
CA MET A 289 4.25 -8.50 13.95
C MET A 289 3.12 -8.06 13.02
N SER A 290 3.17 -6.81 12.52
CA SER A 290 2.14 -6.21 11.69
C SER A 290 2.74 -5.15 10.76
N MET A 291 1.99 -4.75 9.74
CA MET A 291 2.36 -3.62 8.89
C MET A 291 2.34 -2.30 9.67
N GLY A 292 1.46 -2.19 10.66
CA GLY A 292 1.45 -1.07 11.60
C GLY A 292 2.74 -0.95 12.41
N GLU A 293 3.26 -2.05 12.93
CA GLU A 293 4.55 -2.06 13.66
C GLU A 293 5.73 -1.73 12.75
N LEU A 294 5.76 -2.25 11.50
CA LEU A 294 6.75 -1.88 10.51
C LEU A 294 6.79 -0.36 10.30
N VAL A 295 5.63 0.26 10.08
CA VAL A 295 5.55 1.71 9.83
C VAL A 295 5.88 2.51 11.08
N ALA A 296 5.42 2.09 12.26
CA ALA A 296 5.74 2.75 13.52
C ALA A 296 7.25 2.76 13.79
N PHE A 297 7.90 1.62 13.59
CA PHE A 297 9.36 1.53 13.71
C PHE A 297 10.07 2.40 12.67
N ALA A 298 9.66 2.33 11.39
CA ALA A 298 10.25 3.10 10.31
C ALA A 298 10.23 4.61 10.62
N ARG A 299 9.10 5.13 11.11
CA ARG A 299 8.96 6.54 11.53
C ARG A 299 9.86 6.87 12.72
N SER A 300 9.94 6.00 13.73
CA SER A 300 10.79 6.22 14.91
C SER A 300 12.28 6.25 14.55
N ALA A 301 12.71 5.42 13.59
CA ALA A 301 14.09 5.38 13.11
C ALA A 301 14.49 6.69 12.39
N MET A 302 13.55 7.37 11.76
CA MET A 302 13.79 8.68 11.12
C MET A 302 13.96 9.83 12.13
N THR A 303 13.23 9.76 13.25
CA THR A 303 13.31 10.80 14.31
C THR A 303 14.62 10.75 15.10
N ARG A 304 15.33 9.61 15.05
CA ARG A 304 16.61 9.40 15.78
C ARG A 304 17.87 9.75 14.96
N ARG A 305 17.71 10.10 13.68
CA ARG A 305 18.77 10.59 12.78
C ARG A 305 18.77 12.11 12.72
#